data_84e64b7a8493f64a8a4c32ba6ee37ada
#
_entry.id   84e64b7a8493f64a8a4c32ba6ee37ada
#
_cell.length_a   1.000
_cell.length_b   1.000
_cell.length_c   1.000
_cell.angle_alpha   90.00
_cell.angle_beta   90.00
_cell.angle_gamma   90.00
#
_symmetry.space_group_name_H-M   'P 1'
#
loop_
_entity.id
_entity.type
_entity.pdbx_description
1 polymer ?
#
loop_
_entity_poly.entity_id
_entity_poly.type
_entity_poly.pdbx_seq_one_letter_code
_entity_poly.pdbx_strand_id
1 'polypeptide(L)'
;MIKQAIPNFSNKTALIIHRADGNVDALLSQLRRFNIEAICQWPPRAKDFGPVDIVFFDVDNGFDGMFPWSQAPIPLIAIIGSETPGRLAWAISQNPSAYLITPIGSKGVFQALVTAFHNHNDRADLQREVADLRDRLRSRPLVVHTILRIMGVLGIDDDAAFHLIRDESMRRRISVEACCQELEAQTDSFLSTIPEVGRSTARK
;
A
#
# COMPACT_ATOMS: atom_id res chain seq x y z
N MET A 1 20.07 9.04 -9.27
CA MET A 1 20.45 8.34 -8.01
C MET A 1 19.60 8.91 -6.89
N ILE A 2 18.58 8.20 -6.46
CA ILE A 2 17.76 8.57 -5.31
C ILE A 2 18.63 8.30 -4.07
N LYS A 3 19.03 9.36 -3.35
CA LYS A 3 19.65 9.20 -2.02
C LYS A 3 18.57 8.66 -1.10
N GLN A 4 18.51 7.35 -0.92
CA GLN A 4 17.72 6.76 0.16
C GLN A 4 18.36 7.16 1.49
N ALA A 5 17.72 8.08 2.17
CA ALA A 5 18.12 8.46 3.52
C ALA A 5 17.80 7.28 4.45
N ILE A 6 18.76 6.91 5.30
CA ILE A 6 18.53 5.92 6.36
C ILE A 6 17.37 6.43 7.23
N PRO A 7 16.31 5.61 7.46
CA PRO A 7 15.17 6.03 8.26
C PRO A 7 15.57 6.43 9.68
N ASN A 8 14.98 7.51 10.19
CA ASN A 8 15.05 7.83 11.60
C ASN A 8 14.00 7.00 12.34
N PHE A 9 14.43 6.22 13.32
CA PHE A 9 13.54 5.34 14.11
C PHE A 9 13.12 5.97 15.44
N SER A 10 13.59 7.16 15.78
CA SER A 10 13.25 7.83 17.04
C SER A 10 11.75 8.02 17.19
N ASN A 11 11.23 7.77 18.38
CA ASN A 11 9.82 7.88 18.75
C ASN A 11 8.88 6.86 18.06
N LYS A 12 9.44 5.77 17.54
CA LYS A 12 8.65 4.65 17.05
C LYS A 12 8.36 3.67 18.18
N THR A 13 7.21 2.96 18.03
CA THR A 13 6.79 1.92 18.97
C THR A 13 6.91 0.56 18.33
N ALA A 14 7.63 -0.35 18.98
CA ALA A 14 7.77 -1.74 18.56
C ALA A 14 6.93 -2.66 19.46
N LEU A 15 6.17 -3.58 18.85
CA LEU A 15 5.55 -4.69 19.56
C LEU A 15 6.44 -5.92 19.41
N ILE A 16 6.77 -6.58 20.50
CA ILE A 16 7.55 -7.82 20.54
C ILE A 16 6.63 -8.94 21.00
N ILE A 17 6.29 -9.84 20.09
CA ILE A 17 5.48 -11.03 20.36
C ILE A 17 6.45 -12.21 20.51
N HIS A 18 6.98 -12.37 21.70
CA HIS A 18 7.97 -13.39 22.04
C HIS A 18 7.89 -13.73 23.54
N ARG A 19 8.22 -14.97 23.89
CA ARG A 19 8.40 -15.32 25.31
C ARG A 19 9.60 -14.58 25.86
N ALA A 20 9.50 -14.17 27.12
CA ALA A 20 10.61 -13.51 27.80
C ALA A 20 11.83 -14.46 27.88
N ASP A 21 12.94 -14.06 27.27
CA ASP A 21 14.22 -14.76 27.29
C ASP A 21 15.38 -13.78 27.04
N GLY A 22 16.62 -14.28 27.03
CA GLY A 22 17.79 -13.46 26.79
C GLY A 22 17.84 -12.80 25.40
N ASN A 23 17.15 -13.35 24.38
CA ASN A 23 17.05 -12.71 23.08
C ASN A 23 16.15 -11.47 23.13
N VAL A 24 15.03 -11.55 23.86
CA VAL A 24 14.16 -10.38 24.08
C VAL A 24 14.92 -9.29 24.84
N ASP A 25 15.69 -9.63 25.87
CA ASP A 25 16.48 -8.65 26.61
C ASP A 25 17.54 -7.97 25.73
N ALA A 26 18.21 -8.75 24.88
CA ALA A 26 19.17 -8.23 23.91
C ALA A 26 18.48 -7.31 22.89
N LEU A 27 17.30 -7.71 22.35
CA LEU A 27 16.51 -6.90 21.44
C LEU A 27 16.07 -5.58 22.06
N LEU A 28 15.51 -5.62 23.28
CA LEU A 28 15.11 -4.45 24.04
C LEU A 28 16.28 -3.46 24.25
N SER A 29 17.46 -3.99 24.58
CA SER A 29 18.67 -3.18 24.74
C SER A 29 19.04 -2.46 23.43
N GLN A 30 18.94 -3.13 22.28
CA GLN A 30 19.21 -2.52 20.98
C GLN A 30 18.15 -1.48 20.59
N LEU A 31 16.86 -1.77 20.78
CA LEU A 31 15.77 -0.86 20.45
C LEU A 31 15.86 0.46 21.25
N ARG A 32 16.21 0.39 22.55
CA ARG A 32 16.46 1.58 23.37
C ARG A 32 17.58 2.46 22.81
N ARG A 33 18.63 1.88 22.25
CA ARG A 33 19.73 2.65 21.63
C ARG A 33 19.28 3.44 20.39
N PHE A 34 18.21 3.00 19.74
CA PHE A 34 17.60 3.68 18.59
C PHE A 34 16.43 4.59 18.99
N ASN A 35 16.19 4.76 20.30
CA ASN A 35 15.07 5.52 20.85
C ASN A 35 13.71 5.00 20.36
N ILE A 36 13.58 3.66 20.32
CA ILE A 36 12.34 2.94 19.99
C ILE A 36 11.75 2.44 21.30
N GLU A 37 10.49 2.80 21.56
CA GLU A 37 9.73 2.21 22.66
C GLU A 37 9.32 0.79 22.31
N ALA A 38 9.39 -0.13 23.28
CA ALA A 38 9.06 -1.52 23.04
C ALA A 38 8.02 -2.04 24.02
N ILE A 39 6.99 -2.70 23.48
CA ILE A 39 5.93 -3.37 24.22
C ILE A 39 6.13 -4.87 24.03
N CYS A 40 6.33 -5.61 25.11
CA CYS A 40 6.42 -7.08 25.06
C CYS A 40 5.04 -7.68 25.35
N GLN A 41 4.64 -8.63 24.52
CA GLN A 41 3.37 -9.32 24.65
C GLN A 41 3.53 -10.82 24.43
N TRP A 42 3.20 -11.60 25.46
CA TRP A 42 3.10 -13.05 25.36
C TRP A 42 2.05 -13.58 26.35
N PRO A 43 1.12 -14.46 25.94
CA PRO A 43 0.82 -14.85 24.57
C PRO A 43 0.27 -13.72 23.71
N PRO A 44 0.32 -13.83 22.37
CA PRO A 44 -0.21 -12.80 21.48
C PRO A 44 -1.72 -12.63 21.69
N ARG A 45 -2.19 -11.40 21.78
CA ARG A 45 -3.61 -11.07 21.88
C ARG A 45 -4.13 -10.80 20.47
N ALA A 46 -4.90 -11.71 19.95
CA ALA A 46 -5.26 -11.82 18.52
C ALA A 46 -5.97 -10.63 17.87
N LYS A 47 -6.29 -9.54 18.57
CA LYS A 47 -7.10 -8.44 17.99
C LYS A 47 -6.66 -7.03 18.37
N ASP A 48 -5.71 -6.84 19.26
CA ASP A 48 -5.33 -5.51 19.72
C ASP A 48 -3.82 -5.33 19.71
N PHE A 49 -3.31 -4.93 18.56
CA PHE A 49 -1.89 -4.59 18.41
C PHE A 49 -1.61 -3.14 18.82
N GLY A 50 -2.65 -2.36 19.08
CA GLY A 50 -2.52 -0.95 19.40
C GLY A 50 -1.85 -0.12 18.28
N PRO A 51 -1.55 1.15 18.54
CA PRO A 51 -0.81 1.99 17.60
C PRO A 51 0.69 1.67 17.69
N VAL A 52 1.16 0.71 16.89
CA VAL A 52 2.58 0.33 16.80
C VAL A 52 3.11 0.52 15.39
N ASP A 53 4.40 0.85 15.28
CA ASP A 53 5.06 1.10 14.00
C ASP A 53 5.72 -0.14 13.41
N ILE A 54 6.02 -1.15 14.23
CA ILE A 54 6.71 -2.37 13.81
C ILE A 54 6.40 -3.52 14.78
N VAL A 55 6.34 -4.73 14.24
CA VAL A 55 6.15 -5.95 15.04
C VAL A 55 7.34 -6.88 14.85
N PHE A 56 7.89 -7.35 15.95
CA PHE A 56 8.80 -8.50 16.02
C PHE A 56 8.01 -9.71 16.51
N PHE A 57 8.15 -10.84 15.85
CA PHE A 57 7.40 -12.04 16.24
C PHE A 57 8.27 -13.29 16.24
N ASP A 58 8.00 -14.16 17.19
CA ASP A 58 8.67 -15.44 17.37
C ASP A 58 8.16 -16.47 16.37
N VAL A 59 9.05 -16.98 15.52
CA VAL A 59 8.73 -18.01 14.52
C VAL A 59 8.58 -19.38 15.17
N ASP A 60 9.36 -19.68 16.18
CA ASP A 60 9.40 -21.03 16.80
C ASP A 60 8.10 -21.33 17.57
N ASN A 61 7.49 -20.31 18.13
CA ASN A 61 6.21 -20.40 18.83
C ASN A 61 5.03 -19.81 18.03
N GLY A 62 5.22 -19.56 16.74
CA GLY A 62 4.17 -19.08 15.86
C GLY A 62 3.09 -20.12 15.59
N PHE A 63 1.87 -19.67 15.33
CA PHE A 63 0.70 -20.50 15.02
C PHE A 63 -0.23 -19.81 14.03
N ASP A 64 -1.05 -20.59 13.36
CA ASP A 64 -2.04 -20.09 12.39
C ASP A 64 -3.06 -19.17 13.06
N GLY A 65 -3.31 -18.02 12.44
CA GLY A 65 -4.20 -17.00 13.02
C GLY A 65 -3.55 -16.12 14.08
N MET A 66 -2.22 -16.15 14.23
CA MET A 66 -1.47 -15.25 15.12
C MET A 66 -1.72 -13.78 14.79
N PHE A 67 -1.92 -13.47 13.52
CA PHE A 67 -2.23 -12.13 13.04
C PHE A 67 -3.65 -12.04 12.47
N PRO A 68 -4.35 -10.90 12.69
CA PRO A 68 -5.73 -10.73 12.21
C PRO A 68 -5.81 -10.35 10.72
N TRP A 69 -4.69 -10.10 10.07
CA TRP A 69 -4.60 -9.64 8.69
C TRP A 69 -3.96 -10.69 7.78
N SER A 70 -4.38 -10.73 6.54
CA SER A 70 -3.71 -11.48 5.48
C SER A 70 -2.47 -10.74 4.95
N GLN A 71 -2.46 -9.43 5.09
CA GLN A 71 -1.35 -8.56 4.75
C GLN A 71 -1.16 -7.53 5.85
N ALA A 72 0.04 -7.51 6.43
CA ALA A 72 0.35 -6.61 7.54
C ALA A 72 0.36 -5.14 7.09
N PRO A 73 -0.36 -4.25 7.79
CA PRO A 73 -0.35 -2.81 7.51
C PRO A 73 0.93 -2.12 8.00
N ILE A 74 1.77 -2.83 8.74
CA ILE A 74 3.02 -2.37 9.35
C ILE A 74 4.14 -3.37 9.08
N PRO A 75 5.43 -2.96 9.14
CA PRO A 75 6.55 -3.86 8.96
C PRO A 75 6.54 -4.99 10.00
N LEU A 76 6.76 -6.22 9.54
CA LEU A 76 6.96 -7.40 10.38
C LEU A 76 8.42 -7.86 10.32
N ILE A 77 9.02 -8.17 11.47
CA ILE A 77 10.33 -8.81 11.57
C ILE A 77 10.14 -10.17 12.24
N ALA A 78 10.49 -11.23 11.52
CA ALA A 78 10.45 -12.60 12.03
C ALA A 78 11.72 -12.91 12.81
N ILE A 79 11.57 -13.33 14.07
CA ILE A 79 12.68 -13.81 14.92
C ILE A 79 12.76 -15.33 14.76
N ILE A 80 13.89 -15.83 14.22
CA ILE A 80 14.10 -17.23 13.90
C ILE A 80 15.12 -17.81 14.86
N GLY A 81 14.70 -18.81 15.62
CA GLY A 81 15.60 -19.62 16.48
C GLY A 81 15.92 -20.97 15.82
N SER A 82 14.93 -21.57 15.16
CA SER A 82 15.09 -22.86 14.48
C SER A 82 14.81 -22.74 12.99
N GLU A 83 15.75 -23.17 12.16
CA GLU A 83 15.63 -23.18 10.70
C GLU A 83 14.96 -24.45 10.17
N THR A 84 14.01 -25.03 10.92
CA THR A 84 13.27 -26.19 10.42
C THR A 84 12.36 -25.80 9.25
N PRO A 85 12.23 -26.65 8.19
CA PRO A 85 11.47 -26.32 7.00
C PRO A 85 10.04 -25.87 7.29
N GLY A 86 9.35 -26.52 8.23
CA GLY A 86 7.98 -26.16 8.59
C GLY A 86 7.87 -24.78 9.24
N ARG A 87 8.83 -24.41 10.11
CA ARG A 87 8.84 -23.10 10.76
C ARG A 87 9.18 -22.00 9.77
N LEU A 88 10.12 -22.24 8.88
CA LEU A 88 10.46 -21.30 7.81
C LEU A 88 9.30 -21.11 6.84
N ALA A 89 8.62 -22.19 6.43
CA ALA A 89 7.44 -22.10 5.57
C ALA A 89 6.33 -21.26 6.23
N TRP A 90 6.06 -21.51 7.52
CA TRP A 90 5.10 -20.69 8.27
C TRP A 90 5.54 -19.22 8.35
N ALA A 91 6.80 -18.95 8.69
CA ALA A 91 7.32 -17.58 8.75
C ALA A 91 7.15 -16.84 7.41
N ILE A 92 7.47 -17.49 6.29
CA ILE A 92 7.31 -16.95 4.95
C ILE A 92 5.84 -16.63 4.66
N SER A 93 4.91 -17.49 5.09
CA SER A 93 3.48 -17.28 4.88
C SER A 93 2.93 -16.02 5.60
N GLN A 94 3.59 -15.58 6.68
CA GLN A 94 3.28 -14.32 7.36
C GLN A 94 3.80 -13.09 6.59
N ASN A 95 4.55 -13.29 5.50
CA ASN A 95 5.08 -12.24 4.63
C ASN A 95 5.91 -11.18 5.39
N PRO A 96 6.90 -11.56 6.21
CA PRO A 96 7.71 -10.61 6.96
C PRO A 96 8.51 -9.69 6.02
N SER A 97 8.82 -8.51 6.51
CA SER A 97 9.62 -7.52 5.79
C SER A 97 11.12 -7.69 6.04
N ALA A 98 11.50 -8.35 7.14
CA ALA A 98 12.88 -8.75 7.45
C ALA A 98 12.89 -9.93 8.43
N TYR A 99 14.09 -10.49 8.61
CA TYR A 99 14.36 -11.60 9.51
C TYR A 99 15.46 -11.22 10.50
N LEU A 100 15.37 -11.76 11.70
CA LEU A 100 16.37 -11.64 12.76
C LEU A 100 16.66 -13.03 13.32
N ILE A 101 17.90 -13.48 13.21
CA ILE A 101 18.30 -14.82 13.64
C ILE A 101 18.80 -14.75 15.08
N THR A 102 18.39 -15.70 15.91
CA THR A 102 18.94 -15.86 17.27
C THR A 102 20.24 -16.66 17.25
N PRO A 103 21.16 -16.42 18.22
CA PRO A 103 21.05 -15.49 19.32
C PRO A 103 21.18 -14.02 18.88
N ILE A 104 20.32 -13.16 19.43
CA ILE A 104 20.35 -11.73 19.13
C ILE A 104 21.54 -11.09 19.84
N GLY A 105 22.46 -10.58 19.03
CA GLY A 105 23.67 -9.91 19.52
C GLY A 105 23.59 -8.38 19.42
N SER A 106 24.77 -7.76 19.47
CA SER A 106 24.93 -6.31 19.33
C SER A 106 24.77 -5.82 17.87
N LYS A 107 24.69 -6.72 16.92
CA LYS A 107 24.57 -6.45 15.48
C LYS A 107 23.32 -7.11 14.91
N GLY A 108 22.86 -6.63 13.77
CA GLY A 108 21.74 -7.22 13.03
C GLY A 108 20.40 -6.51 13.26
N VAL A 109 20.10 -6.04 14.46
CA VAL A 109 18.80 -5.37 14.76
C VAL A 109 18.62 -4.10 13.91
N PHE A 110 19.64 -3.26 13.82
CA PHE A 110 19.58 -2.06 12.98
C PHE A 110 19.37 -2.38 11.51
N GLN A 111 20.12 -3.36 10.99
CA GLN A 111 19.96 -3.82 9.61
C GLN A 111 18.55 -4.38 9.37
N ALA A 112 18.02 -5.20 10.29
CA ALA A 112 16.68 -5.74 10.19
C ALA A 112 15.61 -4.63 10.17
N LEU A 113 15.76 -3.60 11.00
CA LEU A 113 14.89 -2.42 11.01
C LEU A 113 14.91 -1.69 9.66
N VAL A 114 16.11 -1.33 9.16
CA VAL A 114 16.26 -0.63 7.87
C VAL A 114 15.63 -1.45 6.75
N THR A 115 15.94 -2.73 6.68
CA THR A 115 15.41 -3.65 5.67
C THR A 115 13.89 -3.80 5.78
N ALA A 116 13.37 -3.91 7.00
CA ALA A 116 11.92 -4.09 7.22
C ALA A 116 11.13 -2.88 6.74
N PHE A 117 11.54 -1.67 7.10
CA PHE A 117 10.86 -0.46 6.65
C PHE A 117 11.00 -0.24 5.14
N HIS A 118 12.17 -0.50 4.57
CA HIS A 118 12.38 -0.41 3.13
C HIS A 118 11.47 -1.37 2.37
N ASN A 119 11.55 -2.67 2.67
CA ASN A 119 10.75 -3.68 1.99
C ASN A 119 9.24 -3.48 2.17
N HIS A 120 8.81 -3.02 3.35
CA HIS A 120 7.40 -2.71 3.59
C HIS A 120 6.92 -1.55 2.74
N ASN A 121 7.68 -0.46 2.67
CA ASN A 121 7.35 0.71 1.87
C ASN A 121 7.35 0.39 0.37
N ASP A 122 8.35 -0.32 -0.12
CA ASP A 122 8.43 -0.74 -1.53
C ASP A 122 7.23 -1.61 -1.93
N ARG A 123 6.82 -2.55 -1.06
CA ARG A 123 5.61 -3.35 -1.30
C ARG A 123 4.35 -2.51 -1.33
N ALA A 124 4.22 -1.55 -0.42
CA ALA A 124 3.07 -0.66 -0.36
C ALA A 124 3.00 0.24 -1.60
N ASP A 125 4.15 0.72 -2.10
CA ASP A 125 4.24 1.52 -3.31
C ASP A 125 3.84 0.72 -4.55
N LEU A 126 4.40 -0.49 -4.71
CA LEU A 126 4.04 -1.41 -5.80
C LEU A 126 2.54 -1.77 -5.79
N GLN A 127 1.97 -1.98 -4.61
CA GLN A 127 0.54 -2.28 -4.50
C GLN A 127 -0.34 -1.11 -4.90
N ARG A 128 0.04 0.12 -4.52
CA ARG A 128 -0.65 1.34 -4.95
C ARG A 128 -0.59 1.50 -6.47
N GLU A 129 0.58 1.25 -7.06
CA GLU A 129 0.74 1.30 -8.51
C GLU A 129 -0.11 0.23 -9.22
N VAL A 130 -0.11 -1.01 -8.72
CA VAL A 130 -0.96 -2.09 -9.28
C VAL A 130 -2.45 -1.76 -9.14
N ALA A 131 -2.87 -1.16 -8.01
CA ALA A 131 -4.26 -0.74 -7.83
C ALA A 131 -4.64 0.36 -8.82
N ASP A 132 -3.81 1.39 -8.98
CA ASP A 132 -4.02 2.48 -9.95
C ASP A 132 -4.12 1.95 -11.39
N LEU A 133 -3.19 1.07 -11.78
CA LEU A 133 -3.22 0.45 -13.11
C LEU A 133 -4.48 -0.41 -13.34
N ARG A 134 -4.93 -1.15 -12.32
CA ARG A 134 -6.17 -1.93 -12.40
C ARG A 134 -7.40 -1.04 -12.54
N ASP A 135 -7.45 0.05 -11.81
CA ASP A 135 -8.56 0.99 -11.87
C ASP A 135 -8.63 1.68 -13.24
N ARG A 136 -7.48 2.08 -13.81
CA ARG A 136 -7.41 2.60 -15.20
C ARG A 136 -7.87 1.56 -16.22
N LEU A 137 -7.47 0.30 -16.07
CA LEU A 137 -7.91 -0.79 -16.96
C LEU A 137 -9.41 -1.02 -16.89
N ARG A 138 -9.99 -1.01 -15.68
CA ARG A 138 -11.44 -1.17 -15.47
C ARG A 138 -12.26 -0.02 -16.06
N SER A 139 -11.68 1.17 -16.08
CA SER A 139 -12.36 2.38 -16.57
C SER A 139 -12.30 2.54 -18.10
N ARG A 140 -11.44 1.78 -18.80
CA ARG A 140 -11.32 1.87 -20.27
C ARG A 140 -12.66 1.68 -21.04
N PRO A 141 -13.48 0.65 -20.74
CA PRO A 141 -14.76 0.50 -21.42
C PRO A 141 -15.69 1.70 -21.21
N LEU A 142 -15.65 2.30 -20.04
CA LEU A 142 -16.42 3.49 -19.71
C LEU A 142 -15.99 4.70 -20.55
N VAL A 143 -14.67 4.94 -20.67
CA VAL A 143 -14.16 6.03 -21.52
C VAL A 143 -14.59 5.85 -22.96
N VAL A 144 -14.45 4.65 -23.52
CA VAL A 144 -14.90 4.34 -24.89
C VAL A 144 -16.40 4.56 -25.05
N HIS A 145 -17.20 4.10 -24.08
CA HIS A 145 -18.66 4.29 -24.11
C HIS A 145 -19.03 5.78 -24.08
N THR A 146 -18.39 6.56 -23.21
CA THR A 146 -18.61 8.00 -23.12
C THR A 146 -18.24 8.72 -24.41
N ILE A 147 -17.12 8.36 -25.06
CA ILE A 147 -16.70 8.90 -26.36
C ILE A 147 -17.78 8.62 -27.41
N LEU A 148 -18.18 7.35 -27.59
CA LEU A 148 -19.19 6.94 -28.58
C LEU A 148 -20.51 7.69 -28.37
N ARG A 149 -20.88 7.93 -27.13
CA ARG A 149 -22.10 8.65 -26.78
C ARG A 149 -22.02 10.13 -27.13
N ILE A 150 -20.89 10.80 -26.85
CA ILE A 150 -20.66 12.20 -27.21
C ILE A 150 -20.65 12.34 -28.73
N MET A 151 -19.98 11.42 -29.46
CA MET A 151 -20.02 11.37 -30.92
C MET A 151 -21.46 11.30 -31.48
N GLY A 152 -22.27 10.41 -30.90
CA GLY A 152 -23.67 10.23 -31.32
C GLY A 152 -24.55 11.45 -31.07
N VAL A 153 -24.31 12.16 -29.99
CA VAL A 153 -25.13 13.34 -29.60
C VAL A 153 -24.70 14.60 -30.35
N LEU A 154 -23.38 14.83 -30.47
CA LEU A 154 -22.83 16.05 -31.04
C LEU A 154 -22.52 15.95 -32.57
N GLY A 155 -22.50 14.74 -33.11
CA GLY A 155 -22.15 14.52 -34.54
C GLY A 155 -20.68 14.81 -34.84
N ILE A 156 -19.77 14.62 -33.90
CA ILE A 156 -18.34 14.88 -33.99
C ILE A 156 -17.58 13.54 -34.06
N ASP A 157 -16.30 13.58 -34.47
CA ASP A 157 -15.43 12.41 -34.49
C ASP A 157 -14.91 12.03 -33.09
N ASP A 158 -14.21 10.92 -32.99
CA ASP A 158 -13.67 10.36 -31.74
C ASP A 158 -12.58 11.25 -31.12
N ASP A 159 -11.72 11.85 -31.96
CA ASP A 159 -10.68 12.77 -31.50
C ASP A 159 -11.29 14.01 -30.85
N ALA A 160 -12.27 14.64 -31.51
CA ALA A 160 -12.97 15.80 -30.99
C ALA A 160 -13.74 15.46 -29.69
N ALA A 161 -14.39 14.30 -29.64
CA ALA A 161 -15.09 13.83 -28.44
C ALA A 161 -14.12 13.58 -27.27
N PHE A 162 -12.96 12.97 -27.53
CA PHE A 162 -11.94 12.76 -26.52
C PHE A 162 -11.36 14.09 -26.01
N HIS A 163 -11.08 15.04 -26.91
CA HIS A 163 -10.60 16.36 -26.53
C HIS A 163 -11.60 17.08 -25.61
N LEU A 164 -12.91 17.02 -25.86
CA LEU A 164 -13.92 17.60 -24.97
C LEU A 164 -13.87 16.99 -23.55
N ILE A 165 -13.76 15.66 -23.45
CA ILE A 165 -13.64 15.00 -22.15
C ILE A 165 -12.35 15.43 -21.42
N ARG A 166 -11.23 15.51 -22.16
CA ARG A 166 -9.94 15.91 -21.63
C ARG A 166 -9.94 17.35 -21.12
N ASP A 167 -10.46 18.27 -21.87
CA ASP A 167 -10.55 19.69 -21.49
C ASP A 167 -11.41 19.85 -20.24
N GLU A 168 -12.53 19.14 -20.17
CA GLU A 168 -13.40 19.14 -18.99
C GLU A 168 -12.72 18.53 -17.78
N SER A 169 -11.99 17.42 -17.95
CA SER A 169 -11.21 16.80 -16.87
C SER A 169 -10.14 17.75 -16.31
N MET A 170 -9.43 18.46 -17.22
CA MET A 170 -8.45 19.47 -16.81
C MET A 170 -9.10 20.66 -16.09
N ARG A 171 -10.24 21.13 -16.56
CA ARG A 171 -11.01 22.22 -15.94
C ARG A 171 -11.43 21.86 -14.50
N ARG A 172 -11.86 20.61 -14.30
CA ARG A 172 -12.27 20.07 -13.00
C ARG A 172 -11.12 19.57 -12.14
N ARG A 173 -9.89 19.44 -12.70
CA ARG A 173 -8.71 18.88 -12.03
C ARG A 173 -8.92 17.42 -11.55
N ILE A 174 -9.63 16.64 -12.34
CA ILE A 174 -9.88 15.21 -12.11
C ILE A 174 -9.31 14.39 -13.27
N SER A 175 -9.21 13.06 -13.09
CA SER A 175 -8.80 12.18 -14.18
C SER A 175 -9.86 12.09 -15.29
N VAL A 176 -9.47 11.69 -16.50
CA VAL A 176 -10.40 11.45 -17.62
C VAL A 176 -11.44 10.40 -17.25
N GLU A 177 -11.02 9.36 -16.54
CA GLU A 177 -11.88 8.28 -16.08
C GLU A 177 -12.93 8.78 -15.07
N ALA A 178 -12.50 9.58 -14.09
CA ALA A 178 -13.41 10.19 -13.12
C ALA A 178 -14.40 11.14 -13.80
N CYS A 179 -13.92 11.91 -14.80
CA CYS A 179 -14.78 12.77 -15.59
C CYS A 179 -15.82 11.95 -16.35
N CYS A 180 -15.46 10.82 -16.97
CA CYS A 180 -16.41 9.94 -17.63
C CYS A 180 -17.45 9.34 -16.67
N GLN A 181 -17.05 8.98 -15.45
CA GLN A 181 -17.96 8.48 -14.41
C GLN A 181 -19.02 9.53 -14.04
N GLU A 182 -18.59 10.78 -13.83
CA GLU A 182 -19.51 11.88 -13.53
C GLU A 182 -20.43 12.20 -14.71
N LEU A 183 -19.92 12.14 -15.95
CA LEU A 183 -20.69 12.35 -17.15
C LEU A 183 -21.78 11.28 -17.38
N GLU A 184 -21.50 10.03 -17.02
CA GLU A 184 -22.53 8.98 -17.06
C GLU A 184 -23.61 9.18 -15.99
N ALA A 185 -23.23 9.63 -14.81
CA ALA A 185 -24.17 9.88 -13.71
C ALA A 185 -25.07 11.12 -13.95
N GLN A 186 -24.60 12.08 -14.77
CA GLN A 186 -25.27 13.39 -14.97
C GLN A 186 -25.67 13.65 -16.43
N THR A 187 -26.09 12.63 -17.12
CA THR A 187 -26.27 12.61 -18.58
C THR A 187 -27.00 13.80 -19.20
N ASP A 188 -28.05 14.30 -18.59
CA ASP A 188 -28.90 15.38 -19.15
C ASP A 188 -28.36 16.79 -18.86
N SER A 189 -27.59 16.96 -17.78
CA SER A 189 -27.07 18.26 -17.36
C SER A 189 -25.81 18.69 -18.11
N PHE A 190 -24.95 17.75 -18.49
CA PHE A 190 -23.67 18.06 -19.16
C PHE A 190 -23.87 18.52 -20.61
N LEU A 191 -24.78 17.88 -21.33
CA LEU A 191 -25.09 18.21 -22.72
C LEU A 191 -25.69 19.61 -22.89
N SER A 192 -26.31 20.15 -21.84
CA SER A 192 -26.82 21.51 -21.80
C SER A 192 -25.75 22.58 -21.48
N THR A 193 -24.57 22.16 -21.02
CA THR A 193 -23.48 23.07 -20.59
C THR A 193 -22.40 23.28 -21.65
N ILE A 194 -22.45 22.48 -22.76
CA ILE A 194 -21.49 22.62 -23.85
C ILE A 194 -21.84 23.87 -24.67
N PRO A 195 -20.95 24.85 -24.82
CA PRO A 195 -21.19 26.02 -25.64
C PRO A 195 -21.48 25.61 -27.10
N GLU A 196 -22.42 26.29 -27.76
CA GLU A 196 -22.85 26.02 -29.15
C GLU A 196 -21.77 26.14 -30.24
N VAL A 197 -20.53 26.42 -29.87
CA VAL A 197 -19.40 26.63 -30.78
C VAL A 197 -19.07 25.37 -31.61
N GLY A 198 -19.48 24.16 -31.19
CA GLY A 198 -19.25 22.91 -31.88
C GLY A 198 -20.30 22.53 -32.95
N ARG A 199 -21.43 23.23 -33.02
CA ARG A 199 -22.54 22.87 -33.93
C ARG A 199 -22.44 23.44 -35.34
N SER A 200 -21.46 24.34 -35.57
CA SER A 200 -21.46 25.13 -36.85
C SER A 200 -20.55 24.57 -37.96
N THR A 201 -19.80 23.48 -37.76
CA THR A 201 -18.90 22.97 -38.81
C THR A 201 -19.39 21.69 -39.53
N ALA A 202 -20.58 21.18 -39.23
CA ALA A 202 -21.11 19.94 -39.84
C ALA A 202 -22.12 20.18 -40.99
N ARG A 203 -22.09 21.38 -41.63
CA ARG A 203 -22.86 21.63 -42.87
C ARG A 203 -21.97 22.28 -43.93
N LYS A 204 -21.19 21.47 -44.59
CA LYS A 204 -20.85 21.69 -46.02
C LYS A 204 -20.39 20.37 -46.63
#